data_a7ff27b32d40f359a0686a8d0e19ca98
#
_entry.id   a7ff27b32d40f359a0686a8d0e19ca98
#
_cell.length_a   1.000
_cell.length_b   1.000
_cell.length_c   1.000
_cell.angle_alpha   90.00
_cell.angle_beta   90.00
_cell.angle_gamma   90.00
#
_symmetry.space_group_name_H-M   'P 1'
#
loop_
_entity.id
_entity.type
_entity.pdbx_description
1 polymer ?
#
loop_
_entity_poly.entity_id
_entity_poly.type
_entity_poly.pdbx_seq_one_letter_code
_entity_poly.pdbx_strand_id
1 'polypeptide(L)'
;MKGGTHQEGGATQRVAIGGDSSPPSLGILPLAKSSFGLDEAHGHMIQDWVLPGHQVGGWSLPGKGEAYSDCGHFWIKGCLDVDAHIQARIDGIDVLRKVYLKRVKRSCLRAECPVCYEKWAGKEAHKIEYRLASYKMRGKPIHLIVSPPTRLWGMDLTELRHLSYKIATKVRFLGGSCIFHPFRQEEATERWYFSPHFHMIGYGWIEGVKENYEASGWIVKNAGIRESVGATALYQLSHAGVHKDHHTVTWFGKLAYNKMRVPPEVLEEEVCPLCGGKLFKVVWVGEGDPPIQDEEGDYFLDPGGWITSHGWG
;
A
#
# COMPACT_ATOMS: atom_id res chain seq x y z
N MET A 1 -74.89 -5.49 14.35
CA MET A 1 -74.54 -4.34 15.20
C MET A 1 -73.12 -4.04 15.01
N LYS A 2 -72.86 -2.91 14.40
CA LYS A 2 -71.84 -1.87 14.65
C LYS A 2 -70.46 -2.44 15.00
N GLY A 3 -69.35 -2.29 14.27
CA GLY A 3 -68.91 -1.08 13.55
C GLY A 3 -67.57 -0.72 14.12
N GLY A 4 -66.60 -0.40 13.36
CA GLY A 4 -65.37 0.19 13.88
C GLY A 4 -64.12 -0.11 13.02
N THR A 5 -64.04 0.59 11.92
CA THR A 5 -62.83 0.80 11.15
C THR A 5 -61.83 1.64 11.92
N HIS A 6 -60.58 1.25 12.00
CA HIS A 6 -59.48 2.21 12.14
C HIS A 6 -58.34 1.78 11.24
N GLN A 7 -58.19 2.58 10.18
CA GLN A 7 -56.95 2.71 9.42
C GLN A 7 -56.00 3.58 10.25
N GLU A 8 -54.79 3.11 10.48
CA GLU A 8 -53.67 3.99 10.76
C GLU A 8 -52.55 3.68 9.78
N GLY A 9 -52.35 4.62 8.91
CA GLY A 9 -51.26 4.64 7.95
C GLY A 9 -49.95 4.97 8.66
N GLY A 10 -49.07 4.03 8.76
CA GLY A 10 -47.69 4.27 9.16
C GLY A 10 -46.86 4.65 7.93
N ALA A 11 -46.59 5.92 7.76
CA ALA A 11 -45.67 6.42 6.77
C ALA A 11 -44.26 6.01 7.15
N THR A 12 -43.70 5.07 6.42
CA THR A 12 -42.28 4.72 6.53
C THR A 12 -41.45 5.82 5.88
N GLN A 13 -40.93 6.71 6.69
CA GLN A 13 -39.88 7.65 6.25
C GLN A 13 -38.63 6.88 5.82
N ARG A 14 -38.38 6.82 4.54
CA ARG A 14 -37.10 6.43 4.00
C ARG A 14 -36.07 7.53 4.33
N VAL A 15 -35.24 7.28 5.32
CA VAL A 15 -34.04 8.07 5.54
C VAL A 15 -33.08 7.73 4.41
N ALA A 16 -32.91 8.65 3.49
CA ALA A 16 -31.84 8.60 2.47
C ALA A 16 -30.51 8.76 3.20
N ILE A 17 -29.79 7.67 3.39
CA ILE A 17 -28.38 7.72 3.80
C ILE A 17 -27.58 8.01 2.54
N GLY A 18 -27.48 9.31 2.22
CA GLY A 18 -26.48 9.83 1.30
C GLY A 18 -25.14 9.76 1.98
N GLY A 19 -24.48 8.63 1.90
CA GLY A 19 -23.12 8.48 2.35
C GLY A 19 -22.18 8.97 1.27
N ASP A 20 -21.86 10.26 1.30
CA ASP A 20 -20.70 10.77 0.60
C ASP A 20 -19.45 10.14 1.23
N SER A 21 -18.83 9.21 0.51
CA SER A 21 -17.68 8.43 0.97
C SER A 21 -16.34 9.16 0.78
N SER A 22 -16.37 10.45 0.63
CA SER A 22 -15.17 11.27 0.72
C SER A 22 -14.64 11.20 2.16
N PRO A 23 -13.37 10.86 2.41
CA PRO A 23 -12.83 10.91 3.75
C PRO A 23 -12.96 12.35 4.26
N PRO A 24 -13.44 12.55 5.49
CA PRO A 24 -13.58 13.89 6.04
C PRO A 24 -12.24 14.61 5.91
N SER A 25 -12.26 15.78 5.32
CA SER A 25 -11.12 16.66 5.25
C SER A 25 -10.50 16.77 6.64
N LEU A 26 -9.24 16.42 6.75
CA LEU A 26 -8.49 16.62 7.97
C LEU A 26 -8.42 18.12 8.19
N GLY A 27 -9.30 18.64 9.01
CA GLY A 27 -9.22 20.03 9.44
C GLY A 27 -7.79 20.30 9.89
N ILE A 28 -7.06 21.00 9.08
CA ILE A 28 -5.73 21.49 9.39
C ILE A 28 -5.98 22.45 10.53
N LEU A 29 -5.60 22.06 11.75
CA LEU A 29 -5.40 23.05 12.79
C LEU A 29 -4.42 24.05 12.18
N PRO A 30 -4.76 25.32 12.10
CA PRO A 30 -3.84 26.30 11.56
C PRO A 30 -2.56 26.17 12.39
N LEU A 31 -1.55 25.62 11.76
CA LEU A 31 -0.23 25.70 12.34
C LEU A 31 0.04 27.16 12.51
N ALA A 32 0.00 27.57 13.75
CA ALA A 32 0.35 28.93 14.05
C ALA A 32 1.71 29.18 13.41
N LYS A 33 1.79 30.17 12.57
CA LYS A 33 2.96 30.53 11.76
C LYS A 33 4.21 30.77 12.57
N SER A 34 4.12 30.56 13.86
CA SER A 34 5.13 30.96 14.73
C SER A 34 6.04 29.95 15.12
N SER A 35 6.11 29.02 14.74
CA SER A 35 6.68 28.31 15.36
C SER A 35 7.88 27.91 15.40
N PHE A 36 8.63 28.33 15.26
CA PHE A 36 9.06 27.42 14.82
C PHE A 36 10.52 27.29 15.02
N GLY A 37 10.88 27.17 16.16
CA GLY A 37 12.07 26.58 16.67
C GLY A 37 12.57 25.27 16.02
N LEU A 38 11.69 24.73 15.24
CA LEU A 38 11.99 23.62 14.39
C LEU A 38 12.85 23.98 13.19
N ASP A 39 12.74 25.17 12.70
CA ASP A 39 13.54 25.64 11.60
C ASP A 39 15.00 25.71 11.98
N GLU A 40 15.26 26.14 13.20
CA GLU A 40 16.60 26.17 13.74
C GLU A 40 17.13 24.77 14.02
N ALA A 41 16.29 23.88 14.51
CA ALA A 41 16.68 22.52 14.84
C ALA A 41 16.93 21.66 13.59
N HIS A 42 16.25 21.95 12.50
CA HIS A 42 16.31 21.11 11.31
C HIS A 42 16.83 21.81 10.08
N GLY A 43 17.00 23.08 10.13
CA GLY A 43 17.59 23.87 9.05
C GLY A 43 16.76 23.96 7.77
N HIS A 44 15.55 23.41 7.83
CA HIS A 44 14.78 23.28 6.65
C HIS A 44 13.38 23.53 6.78
N MET A 45 12.90 24.36 7.33
CA MET A 45 11.81 24.26 7.64
C MET A 45 10.80 24.64 7.29
N ILE A 46 10.21 24.70 7.40
CA ILE A 46 8.89 24.99 7.62
C ILE A 46 8.41 26.17 6.83
N GLN A 47 9.24 27.07 6.51
CA GLN A 47 8.95 28.15 5.61
C GLN A 47 8.95 27.69 4.16
N ASP A 48 9.69 26.62 3.90
CA ASP A 48 9.83 26.10 2.57
C ASP A 48 8.93 24.89 2.38
N TRP A 49 8.03 24.98 1.44
CA TRP A 49 7.22 23.88 1.01
C TRP A 49 8.08 22.82 0.36
N VAL A 50 7.93 21.58 0.83
CA VAL A 50 8.64 20.45 0.24
C VAL A 50 7.99 20.14 -1.10
N LEU A 51 8.76 20.24 -2.16
CA LEU A 51 8.32 19.81 -3.49
C LEU A 51 8.41 18.28 -3.60
N PRO A 52 7.53 17.64 -4.37
CA PRO A 52 7.68 16.22 -4.69
C PRO A 52 9.08 15.94 -5.25
N GLY A 53 9.81 15.01 -4.63
CA GLY A 53 11.19 14.71 -4.99
C GLY A 53 12.25 15.39 -4.14
N HIS A 54 11.95 16.43 -3.40
CA HIS A 54 12.88 16.99 -2.43
C HIS A 54 12.99 16.09 -1.21
N GLN A 55 14.20 16.02 -0.66
CA GLN A 55 14.46 15.30 0.58
C GLN A 55 14.57 16.30 1.74
N VAL A 56 13.93 15.98 2.83
CA VAL A 56 14.07 16.69 4.10
C VAL A 56 14.55 15.70 5.14
N GLY A 57 15.71 15.92 5.71
CA GLY A 57 16.31 15.00 6.67
C GLY A 57 16.52 13.59 6.12
N GLY A 58 16.79 13.44 4.82
CA GLY A 58 16.92 12.14 4.16
C GLY A 58 15.59 11.47 3.77
N TRP A 59 14.45 12.08 4.08
CA TRP A 59 13.13 11.58 3.71
C TRP A 59 12.70 12.05 2.34
N SER A 60 12.10 11.14 1.57
CA SER A 60 11.46 11.45 0.29
C SER A 60 10.09 10.77 0.21
N LEU A 61 9.31 11.15 -0.79
CA LEU A 61 8.10 10.42 -1.18
C LEU A 61 8.48 9.19 -2.03
N PRO A 62 7.61 8.18 -2.14
CA PRO A 62 7.82 7.04 -3.03
C PRO A 62 8.00 7.47 -4.48
N GLY A 63 8.83 6.76 -5.22
CA GLY A 63 9.06 7.03 -6.64
C GLY A 63 9.92 8.26 -6.94
N LYS A 64 10.62 8.83 -5.94
CA LYS A 64 11.43 10.06 -6.10
C LYS A 64 12.94 9.82 -6.07
N GLY A 65 13.35 8.58 -6.14
CA GLY A 65 14.76 8.20 -6.30
C GLY A 65 15.11 7.83 -7.73
N GLU A 66 16.19 7.09 -7.89
CA GLU A 66 16.66 6.61 -9.18
C GLU A 66 16.16 5.21 -9.51
N ALA A 67 15.85 4.98 -10.79
CA ALA A 67 15.52 3.65 -11.29
C ALA A 67 16.82 2.83 -11.47
N TYR A 68 16.75 1.53 -11.23
CA TYR A 68 17.78 0.63 -11.73
C TYR A 68 17.67 0.52 -13.25
N SER A 69 18.81 0.25 -13.89
CA SER A 69 18.90 0.13 -15.36
C SER A 69 17.91 -0.84 -15.96
N ASP A 70 17.59 -1.92 -15.25
CA ASP A 70 16.66 -2.95 -15.72
C ASP A 70 15.20 -2.72 -15.38
N CYS A 71 14.89 -1.68 -14.59
CA CYS A 71 13.51 -1.38 -14.20
C CYS A 71 12.68 -0.94 -15.40
N GLY A 72 11.54 -1.58 -15.55
CA GLY A 72 10.64 -1.30 -16.67
C GLY A 72 10.94 -2.06 -17.95
N HIS A 73 12.10 -2.69 -18.06
CA HIS A 73 12.39 -3.56 -19.19
C HIS A 73 11.55 -4.82 -19.13
N PHE A 74 11.14 -5.28 -20.29
CA PHE A 74 10.36 -6.50 -20.40
C PHE A 74 11.24 -7.74 -20.51
N TRP A 75 10.73 -8.83 -20.03
CA TRP A 75 11.24 -10.16 -20.27
C TRP A 75 10.07 -11.11 -20.51
N ILE A 76 10.35 -12.25 -21.11
CA ILE A 76 9.32 -13.19 -21.52
C ILE A 76 9.54 -14.50 -20.77
N LYS A 77 8.46 -14.99 -20.17
CA LYS A 77 8.34 -16.37 -19.70
C LYS A 77 7.46 -17.11 -20.67
N GLY A 78 7.68 -18.42 -20.86
CA GLY A 78 6.81 -19.17 -21.72
C GLY A 78 6.88 -20.68 -21.54
N CYS A 79 5.91 -21.35 -22.10
CA CYS A 79 5.89 -22.78 -22.32
C CYS A 79 5.95 -23.03 -23.83
N LEU A 80 6.98 -23.74 -24.27
CA LEU A 80 7.23 -24.06 -25.66
C LEU A 80 6.81 -25.49 -26.05
N ASP A 81 6.22 -26.24 -25.10
CA ASP A 81 5.78 -27.63 -25.31
C ASP A 81 4.42 -27.67 -26.04
N VAL A 82 4.48 -27.47 -27.35
CA VAL A 82 3.27 -27.41 -28.19
C VAL A 82 2.53 -28.75 -28.27
N ASP A 83 3.22 -29.87 -28.02
CA ASP A 83 2.60 -31.19 -28.06
C ASP A 83 1.77 -31.46 -26.80
N ALA A 84 2.11 -30.81 -25.69
CA ALA A 84 1.32 -30.83 -24.45
C ALA A 84 0.13 -29.84 -24.49
N HIS A 85 0.07 -28.95 -25.48
CA HIS A 85 -1.02 -27.97 -25.60
C HIS A 85 -2.18 -28.57 -26.38
N ILE A 86 -2.99 -29.35 -25.69
CA ILE A 86 -4.12 -30.10 -26.27
C ILE A 86 -5.43 -29.31 -26.32
N GLN A 87 -5.50 -28.17 -25.67
CA GLN A 87 -6.68 -27.31 -25.74
C GLN A 87 -6.70 -26.59 -27.10
N ALA A 88 -7.86 -26.60 -27.73
CA ALA A 88 -8.04 -25.96 -29.03
C ALA A 88 -8.35 -24.46 -28.92
N ARG A 89 -8.93 -24.01 -27.78
CA ARG A 89 -9.36 -22.62 -27.58
C ARG A 89 -9.29 -22.19 -26.12
N ILE A 90 -8.87 -20.94 -25.92
CA ILE A 90 -9.05 -20.18 -24.69
C ILE A 90 -9.69 -18.85 -25.06
N ASP A 91 -10.78 -18.49 -24.40
CA ASP A 91 -11.52 -17.25 -24.63
C ASP A 91 -11.83 -16.96 -26.12
N GLY A 92 -12.08 -18.02 -26.89
CA GLY A 92 -12.36 -17.92 -28.32
C GLY A 92 -11.13 -17.90 -29.24
N ILE A 93 -9.92 -17.82 -28.67
CA ILE A 93 -8.66 -17.85 -29.42
C ILE A 93 -8.27 -19.31 -29.69
N ASP A 94 -7.90 -19.61 -30.96
CA ASP A 94 -7.32 -20.91 -31.29
C ASP A 94 -5.90 -21.00 -30.76
N VAL A 95 -5.68 -21.91 -29.82
CA VAL A 95 -4.40 -22.08 -29.10
C VAL A 95 -3.76 -23.45 -29.36
N LEU A 96 -4.38 -24.27 -30.25
CA LEU A 96 -3.86 -25.58 -30.56
C LEU A 96 -2.46 -25.46 -31.18
N ARG A 97 -1.51 -26.17 -30.63
CA ARG A 97 -0.09 -26.14 -31.03
C ARG A 97 0.57 -24.78 -31.00
N LYS A 98 0.00 -23.82 -30.28
CA LYS A 98 0.64 -22.52 -30.03
C LYS A 98 1.57 -22.62 -28.82
N VAL A 99 2.64 -21.84 -28.82
CA VAL A 99 3.41 -21.57 -27.60
C VAL A 99 2.64 -20.58 -26.72
N TYR A 100 2.72 -20.76 -25.43
CA TYR A 100 2.25 -19.77 -24.47
C TYR A 100 3.40 -18.90 -24.02
N LEU A 101 3.26 -17.58 -24.17
CA LEU A 101 4.24 -16.60 -23.74
C LEU A 101 3.57 -15.56 -22.85
N LYS A 102 4.26 -15.19 -21.80
CA LYS A 102 3.86 -14.10 -20.90
C LYS A 102 4.95 -13.05 -20.86
N ARG A 103 4.62 -11.86 -21.34
CA ARG A 103 5.51 -10.71 -21.27
C ARG A 103 5.31 -10.01 -19.93
N VAL A 104 6.37 -9.89 -19.15
CA VAL A 104 6.33 -9.31 -17.82
C VAL A 104 7.39 -8.22 -17.66
N LYS A 105 7.04 -7.18 -16.93
CA LYS A 105 7.91 -6.05 -16.66
C LYS A 105 8.81 -6.32 -15.46
N ARG A 106 10.10 -6.07 -15.60
CA ARG A 106 11.06 -6.16 -14.49
C ARG A 106 10.77 -5.11 -13.45
N SER A 107 10.85 -5.50 -12.20
CA SER A 107 10.65 -4.60 -11.07
C SER A 107 11.67 -4.89 -9.98
N CYS A 108 12.33 -3.84 -9.48
CA CYS A 108 13.20 -3.93 -8.33
C CYS A 108 12.44 -3.98 -6.99
N LEU A 109 11.14 -3.71 -7.00
CA LEU A 109 10.27 -3.66 -5.82
C LEU A 109 10.80 -2.71 -4.72
N ARG A 110 11.39 -1.59 -5.09
CA ARG A 110 11.87 -0.58 -4.15
C ARG A 110 10.94 0.63 -4.13
N ALA A 111 10.75 1.18 -2.93
CA ALA A 111 9.89 2.33 -2.70
C ALA A 111 10.36 3.58 -3.42
N GLU A 112 11.68 3.80 -3.50
CA GLU A 112 12.26 4.99 -4.11
C GLU A 112 12.23 4.97 -5.64
N CYS A 113 12.13 3.79 -6.27
CA CYS A 113 12.22 3.66 -7.72
C CYS A 113 10.98 4.25 -8.42
N PRO A 114 11.12 5.22 -9.34
CA PRO A 114 9.98 5.85 -10.03
C PRO A 114 9.19 4.89 -10.92
N VAL A 115 9.83 3.80 -11.36
CA VAL A 115 9.19 2.77 -12.21
C VAL A 115 8.46 1.71 -11.40
N CYS A 116 8.92 1.45 -10.15
CA CYS A 116 8.52 0.26 -9.42
C CYS A 116 7.76 0.53 -8.12
N TYR A 117 7.69 1.78 -7.67
CA TYR A 117 7.13 2.13 -6.35
C TYR A 117 5.66 1.70 -6.18
N GLU A 118 4.85 1.76 -7.24
CA GLU A 118 3.45 1.31 -7.17
C GLU A 118 3.36 -0.20 -6.94
N LYS A 119 4.20 -0.97 -7.65
CA LYS A 119 4.27 -2.42 -7.47
C LYS A 119 4.82 -2.80 -6.08
N TRP A 120 5.77 -2.01 -5.56
CA TRP A 120 6.23 -2.13 -4.18
C TRP A 120 5.08 -1.83 -3.20
N ALA A 121 4.36 -0.73 -3.38
CA ALA A 121 3.25 -0.35 -2.51
C ALA A 121 2.14 -1.42 -2.50
N GLY A 122 1.78 -1.96 -3.67
CA GLY A 122 0.83 -3.06 -3.78
C GLY A 122 1.27 -4.30 -3.02
N LYS A 123 2.55 -4.69 -3.14
CA LYS A 123 3.12 -5.83 -2.41
C LYS A 123 3.14 -5.62 -0.90
N GLU A 124 3.50 -4.44 -0.44
CA GLU A 124 3.50 -4.13 1.00
C GLU A 124 2.07 -4.02 1.56
N ALA A 125 1.12 -3.45 0.80
CA ALA A 125 -0.29 -3.42 1.16
C ALA A 125 -0.87 -4.82 1.33
N HIS A 126 -0.57 -5.73 0.39
CA HIS A 126 -0.96 -7.13 0.48
C HIS A 126 -0.37 -7.82 1.72
N LYS A 127 0.90 -7.60 2.03
CA LYS A 127 1.52 -8.14 3.26
C LYS A 127 0.84 -7.62 4.52
N ILE A 128 0.42 -6.35 4.53
CA ILE A 128 -0.31 -5.76 5.66
C ILE A 128 -1.66 -6.46 5.81
N GLU A 129 -2.41 -6.59 4.73
CA GLU A 129 -3.71 -7.26 4.72
C GLU A 129 -3.60 -8.72 5.16
N TYR A 130 -2.69 -9.49 4.57
CA TYR A 130 -2.45 -10.89 4.89
C TYR A 130 -2.09 -11.10 6.36
N ARG A 131 -1.19 -10.25 6.91
CA ARG A 131 -0.81 -10.33 8.32
C ARG A 131 -1.97 -10.01 9.25
N LEU A 132 -2.77 -8.98 8.94
CA LEU A 132 -3.96 -8.64 9.73
C LEU A 132 -5.02 -9.75 9.65
N ALA A 133 -5.28 -10.30 8.49
CA ALA A 133 -6.21 -11.41 8.30
C ALA A 133 -5.78 -12.68 9.06
N SER A 134 -4.46 -12.91 9.18
CA SER A 134 -3.91 -14.03 9.95
C SER A 134 -4.08 -13.88 11.46
N TYR A 135 -4.39 -12.69 11.96
CA TYR A 135 -4.62 -12.47 13.38
C TYR A 135 -6.07 -12.77 13.75
N LYS A 136 -6.30 -13.89 14.45
CA LYS A 136 -7.63 -14.35 14.83
C LYS A 136 -8.24 -13.50 15.95
N MET A 137 -8.70 -12.31 15.59
CA MET A 137 -9.42 -11.42 16.50
C MET A 137 -10.86 -11.21 16.04
N ARG A 138 -11.79 -11.09 17.00
CA ARG A 138 -13.16 -10.66 16.71
C ARG A 138 -13.15 -9.14 16.46
N GLY A 139 -13.74 -8.71 15.36
CA GLY A 139 -13.86 -7.31 14.97
C GLY A 139 -13.09 -6.98 13.70
N LYS A 140 -13.40 -5.82 13.14
CA LYS A 140 -12.77 -5.30 11.94
C LYS A 140 -11.54 -4.45 12.29
N PRO A 141 -10.52 -4.41 11.44
CA PRO A 141 -9.39 -3.50 11.61
C PRO A 141 -9.83 -2.03 11.60
N ILE A 142 -9.17 -1.22 12.38
CA ILE A 142 -9.35 0.22 12.44
C ILE A 142 -8.10 0.96 11.96
N HIS A 143 -8.29 2.15 11.47
CA HIS A 143 -7.21 3.04 11.06
C HIS A 143 -7.05 4.16 12.10
N LEU A 144 -5.87 4.26 12.68
CA LEU A 144 -5.50 5.26 13.65
C LEU A 144 -4.42 6.17 13.07
N ILE A 145 -4.54 7.47 13.30
CA ILE A 145 -3.51 8.45 12.96
C ILE A 145 -2.96 9.03 14.24
N VAL A 146 -1.64 8.98 14.41
CA VAL A 146 -0.95 9.44 15.62
C VAL A 146 0.08 10.48 15.24
N SER A 147 -0.07 11.71 15.72
CA SER A 147 0.81 12.83 15.40
C SER A 147 1.50 13.35 16.65
N PRO A 148 2.83 13.48 16.65
CA PRO A 148 3.58 14.04 17.76
C PRO A 148 3.35 15.55 17.87
N PRO A 149 3.48 16.12 19.07
CA PRO A 149 3.56 17.57 19.21
C PRO A 149 4.82 18.11 18.56
N THR A 150 4.77 19.36 18.10
CA THR A 150 5.85 20.01 17.34
C THR A 150 7.21 19.95 18.04
N ARG A 151 7.25 20.06 19.37
CA ARG A 151 8.49 19.94 20.15
C ARG A 151 9.25 18.61 19.98
N LEU A 152 8.61 17.58 19.42
CA LEU A 152 9.22 16.26 19.19
C LEU A 152 9.56 16.00 17.72
N TRP A 153 9.32 16.93 16.83
CA TRP A 153 9.55 16.70 15.39
C TRP A 153 11.03 16.49 15.03
N GLY A 154 11.94 17.01 15.86
CA GLY A 154 13.38 16.80 15.73
C GLY A 154 13.94 15.53 16.37
N MET A 155 13.07 14.73 16.96
CA MET A 155 13.48 13.49 17.59
C MET A 155 13.89 12.44 16.57
N ASP A 156 14.83 11.57 16.93
CA ASP A 156 15.13 10.37 16.14
C ASP A 156 13.88 9.56 15.83
N LEU A 157 13.74 9.07 14.61
CA LEU A 157 12.54 8.34 14.21
C LEU A 157 12.31 7.07 15.02
N THR A 158 13.36 6.37 15.41
CA THR A 158 13.20 5.13 16.19
C THR A 158 12.59 5.43 17.55
N GLU A 159 13.05 6.49 18.19
CA GLU A 159 12.50 6.96 19.47
C GLU A 159 11.07 7.49 19.29
N LEU A 160 10.84 8.34 18.27
CA LEU A 160 9.52 8.90 17.96
C LEU A 160 8.50 7.79 17.68
N ARG A 161 8.92 6.76 16.95
CA ARG A 161 8.11 5.58 16.63
C ARG A 161 7.78 4.78 17.89
N HIS A 162 8.75 4.57 18.78
CA HIS A 162 8.49 3.91 20.06
C HIS A 162 7.52 4.68 20.95
N LEU A 163 7.61 6.01 20.97
CA LEU A 163 6.63 6.85 21.65
C LEU A 163 5.25 6.72 21.02
N SER A 164 5.14 6.73 19.69
CA SER A 164 3.86 6.56 19.01
C SER A 164 3.18 5.23 19.35
N TYR A 165 3.95 4.15 19.51
CA TYR A 165 3.42 2.85 19.96
C TYR A 165 2.89 2.91 21.39
N LYS A 166 3.60 3.60 22.30
CA LYS A 166 3.14 3.80 23.68
C LYS A 166 1.84 4.59 23.69
N ILE A 167 1.74 5.65 22.89
CA ILE A 167 0.52 6.45 22.76
C ILE A 167 -0.63 5.62 22.23
N ALA A 168 -0.44 4.89 21.12
CA ALA A 168 -1.45 3.99 20.57
C ALA A 168 -1.94 2.96 21.61
N THR A 169 -1.01 2.39 22.39
CA THR A 169 -1.37 1.43 23.43
C THR A 169 -2.16 2.09 24.58
N LYS A 170 -1.82 3.32 24.98
CA LYS A 170 -2.57 4.06 26.00
C LYS A 170 -4.02 4.29 25.60
N VAL A 171 -4.28 4.56 24.34
CA VAL A 171 -5.65 4.70 23.81
C VAL A 171 -6.29 3.36 23.41
N ARG A 172 -5.77 2.26 23.93
CA ARG A 172 -6.27 0.89 23.78
C ARG A 172 -6.20 0.32 22.34
N PHE A 173 -5.28 0.79 21.54
CA PHE A 173 -4.94 0.13 20.29
C PHE A 173 -4.01 -1.05 20.59
N LEU A 174 -4.44 -2.27 20.26
CA LEU A 174 -3.74 -3.50 20.63
C LEU A 174 -2.47 -3.76 19.82
N GLY A 175 -2.40 -3.17 18.64
CA GLY A 175 -1.28 -3.29 17.71
C GLY A 175 -1.72 -3.40 16.26
N GLY A 176 -0.76 -3.28 15.39
CA GLY A 176 -0.98 -3.29 13.93
C GLY A 176 0.27 -2.93 13.15
N SER A 177 0.08 -2.63 11.85
CA SER A 177 1.10 -1.97 11.03
C SER A 177 1.24 -0.51 11.45
N CYS A 178 2.43 0.04 11.24
CA CYS A 178 2.72 1.45 11.44
C CYS A 178 3.50 1.96 10.24
N ILE A 179 2.94 2.91 9.53
CA ILE A 179 3.49 3.57 8.35
C ILE A 179 3.82 5.01 8.74
N PHE A 180 5.06 5.42 8.52
CA PHE A 180 5.50 6.77 8.84
C PHE A 180 5.30 7.71 7.66
N HIS A 181 4.71 8.87 7.92
CA HIS A 181 4.55 9.95 6.96
C HIS A 181 5.27 11.19 7.49
N PRO A 182 6.38 11.59 6.87
CA PRO A 182 7.09 12.82 7.24
C PRO A 182 6.38 14.07 6.76
N PHE A 183 5.56 13.96 5.71
CA PHE A 183 4.96 15.10 5.03
C PHE A 183 3.45 15.05 5.07
N ARG A 184 2.82 16.23 4.96
CA ARG A 184 1.41 16.43 4.64
C ARG A 184 1.29 17.29 3.39
N GLN A 185 0.24 17.06 2.63
CA GLN A 185 -0.14 17.94 1.54
C GLN A 185 -1.22 18.91 2.03
N GLU A 186 -1.08 20.18 1.69
CA GLU A 186 -2.10 21.18 1.87
C GLU A 186 -3.07 21.13 0.70
N GLU A 187 -4.35 20.90 0.96
CA GLU A 187 -5.37 20.71 -0.08
C GLU A 187 -5.51 21.93 -1.01
N ALA A 188 -5.41 23.14 -0.44
CA ALA A 188 -5.64 24.37 -1.21
C ALA A 188 -4.53 24.70 -2.20
N THR A 189 -3.29 24.30 -1.91
CA THR A 189 -2.11 24.66 -2.71
C THR A 189 -1.42 23.46 -3.33
N GLU A 190 -1.86 22.26 -2.98
CA GLU A 190 -1.21 20.97 -3.34
C GLU A 190 0.26 20.87 -2.92
N ARG A 191 0.72 21.76 -2.04
CA ARG A 191 2.11 21.78 -1.57
C ARG A 191 2.32 20.83 -0.41
N TRP A 192 3.50 20.23 -0.39
CA TRP A 192 3.93 19.35 0.69
C TRP A 192 4.74 20.12 1.73
N TYR A 193 4.52 19.82 3.00
CA TYR A 193 5.27 20.40 4.11
C TYR A 193 5.62 19.32 5.13
N PHE A 194 6.69 19.54 5.90
CA PHE A 194 7.12 18.61 6.92
C PHE A 194 6.13 18.63 8.09
N SER A 195 5.53 17.47 8.37
CA SER A 195 4.57 17.28 9.46
C SER A 195 4.50 15.80 9.82
N PRO A 196 5.46 15.31 10.63
CA PRO A 196 5.59 13.89 10.91
C PRO A 196 4.37 13.33 11.61
N HIS A 197 3.91 12.18 11.14
CA HIS A 197 2.81 11.44 11.74
C HIS A 197 2.85 9.96 11.33
N PHE A 198 2.09 9.16 12.05
CA PHE A 198 2.04 7.72 11.85
C PHE A 198 0.62 7.30 11.50
N HIS A 199 0.48 6.53 10.44
CA HIS A 199 -0.73 5.79 10.12
C HIS A 199 -0.61 4.36 10.62
N MET A 200 -1.57 3.92 11.40
CA MET A 200 -1.59 2.59 11.99
C MET A 200 -2.87 1.87 11.58
N ILE A 201 -2.75 0.67 11.03
CA ILE A 201 -3.89 -0.17 10.68
C ILE A 201 -3.80 -1.44 11.52
N GLY A 202 -4.83 -1.73 12.30
CA GLY A 202 -4.80 -2.87 13.21
C GLY A 202 -6.06 -2.98 14.06
N TYR A 203 -5.91 -3.50 15.26
CA TYR A 203 -7.04 -3.84 16.13
C TYR A 203 -7.00 -3.09 17.44
N GLY A 204 -8.18 -2.79 17.98
CA GLY A 204 -8.37 -2.14 19.26
C GLY A 204 -9.75 -1.49 19.36
N TRP A 205 -9.99 -0.87 20.50
CA TRP A 205 -11.15 0.01 20.72
C TRP A 205 -10.63 1.31 21.33
N ILE A 206 -10.78 2.38 20.62
CA ILE A 206 -10.08 3.63 20.93
C ILE A 206 -10.83 4.38 22.03
N GLU A 207 -10.15 4.61 23.15
CA GLU A 207 -10.63 5.31 24.33
C GLU A 207 -9.55 6.24 24.89
N GLY A 208 -9.94 7.24 25.69
CA GLY A 208 -9.01 8.10 26.42
C GLY A 208 -8.18 9.04 25.53
N VAL A 209 -8.70 9.39 24.35
CA VAL A 209 -7.95 10.25 23.39
C VAL A 209 -7.74 11.65 23.93
N LYS A 210 -8.79 12.23 24.57
CA LYS A 210 -8.74 13.58 25.14
C LYS A 210 -7.74 13.65 26.29
N GLU A 211 -7.83 12.73 27.22
CA GLU A 211 -6.95 12.63 28.37
C GLU A 211 -5.48 12.40 27.96
N ASN A 212 -5.28 11.60 26.89
CA ASN A 212 -3.96 11.42 26.34
C ASN A 212 -3.40 12.71 25.73
N TYR A 213 -4.24 13.49 25.00
CA TYR A 213 -3.82 14.76 24.45
C TYR A 213 -3.44 15.75 25.54
N GLU A 214 -4.29 15.91 26.56
CA GLU A 214 -4.05 16.81 27.69
C GLU A 214 -2.75 16.46 28.44
N ALA A 215 -2.47 15.17 28.59
CA ALA A 215 -1.29 14.70 29.31
C ALA A 215 0.02 14.74 28.52
N SER A 216 -0.04 14.67 27.19
CA SER A 216 1.16 14.44 26.36
C SER A 216 1.31 15.40 25.18
N GLY A 217 0.25 16.02 24.73
CA GLY A 217 0.18 16.82 23.50
C GLY A 217 0.15 15.99 22.20
N TRP A 218 0.11 14.65 22.30
CA TRP A 218 -0.02 13.80 21.12
C TRP A 218 -1.45 13.78 20.61
N ILE A 219 -1.62 14.03 19.34
CA ILE A 219 -2.91 13.97 18.66
C ILE A 219 -3.15 12.54 18.17
N VAL A 220 -4.28 11.98 18.58
CA VAL A 220 -4.72 10.66 18.11
C VAL A 220 -6.07 10.83 17.43
N LYS A 221 -6.15 10.43 16.16
CA LYS A 221 -7.39 10.45 15.39
C LYS A 221 -7.78 9.03 15.01
N ASN A 222 -8.97 8.60 15.46
CA ASN A 222 -9.57 7.36 14.97
C ASN A 222 -10.23 7.67 13.62
N ALA A 223 -9.65 7.16 12.54
CA ALA A 223 -10.16 7.30 11.18
C ALA A 223 -11.20 6.22 10.83
N GLY A 224 -11.59 5.39 11.82
CA GLY A 224 -12.68 4.44 11.71
C GLY A 224 -12.27 3.05 11.22
N ILE A 225 -13.30 2.20 11.12
CA ILE A 225 -13.18 0.82 10.64
C ILE A 225 -12.80 0.81 9.16
N ARG A 226 -12.00 -0.18 8.77
CA ARG A 226 -11.60 -0.40 7.37
C ARG A 226 -12.22 -1.68 6.81
N GLU A 227 -13.05 -1.50 5.79
CA GLU A 227 -13.64 -2.62 5.04
C GLU A 227 -12.58 -3.28 4.14
N SER A 228 -11.74 -2.46 3.49
CA SER A 228 -10.59 -2.91 2.71
C SER A 228 -9.30 -2.42 3.36
N VAL A 229 -8.59 -3.35 3.99
CA VAL A 229 -7.27 -3.10 4.56
C VAL A 229 -6.26 -2.85 3.47
N GLY A 230 -6.27 -3.66 2.41
CA GLY A 230 -5.35 -3.54 1.28
C GLY A 230 -5.45 -2.18 0.60
N ALA A 231 -6.66 -1.71 0.28
CA ALA A 231 -6.86 -0.40 -0.32
C ALA A 231 -6.41 0.75 0.59
N THR A 232 -6.71 0.66 1.91
CA THR A 232 -6.26 1.65 2.88
C THR A 232 -4.73 1.68 2.97
N ALA A 233 -4.09 0.52 3.06
CA ALA A 233 -2.63 0.41 3.14
C ALA A 233 -1.96 0.92 1.86
N LEU A 234 -2.50 0.56 0.68
CA LEU A 234 -2.00 1.03 -0.61
C LEU A 234 -2.02 2.56 -0.70
N TYR A 235 -3.13 3.17 -0.33
CA TYR A 235 -3.26 4.63 -0.28
C TYR A 235 -2.22 5.25 0.67
N GLN A 236 -2.03 4.69 1.87
CA GLN A 236 -1.02 5.20 2.81
C GLN A 236 0.40 5.03 2.26
N LEU A 237 0.68 3.92 1.60
CA LEU A 237 2.00 3.63 1.05
C LEU A 237 2.34 4.51 -0.16
N SER A 238 1.36 5.02 -0.91
CA SER A 238 1.61 5.88 -2.07
C SER A 238 2.26 7.23 -1.73
N HIS A 239 2.19 7.66 -0.46
CA HIS A 239 2.80 8.91 0.03
C HIS A 239 3.52 8.74 1.38
N ALA A 240 3.92 7.53 1.69
CA ALA A 240 4.69 7.21 2.89
C ALA A 240 6.11 7.79 2.83
N GLY A 241 6.74 7.91 3.98
CA GLY A 241 8.15 8.29 4.05
C GLY A 241 9.07 7.17 3.59
N VAL A 242 9.94 7.48 2.66
CA VAL A 242 11.01 6.59 2.19
C VAL A 242 12.35 7.12 2.67
N HIS A 243 13.13 6.28 3.33
CA HIS A 243 14.46 6.60 3.81
C HIS A 243 15.35 5.37 3.76
N LYS A 244 16.63 5.53 3.40
CA LYS A 244 17.56 4.40 3.23
C LYS A 244 17.79 3.57 4.51
N ASP A 245 17.78 4.24 5.68
CA ASP A 245 18.11 3.63 6.96
C ASP A 245 16.89 3.21 7.78
N HIS A 246 15.68 3.44 7.30
CA HIS A 246 14.45 3.17 8.05
C HIS A 246 13.42 2.39 7.24
N HIS A 247 12.81 1.41 7.88
CA HIS A 247 11.68 0.71 7.29
C HIS A 247 10.45 1.62 7.21
N THR A 248 9.83 1.69 6.05
CA THR A 248 8.57 2.42 5.85
C THR A 248 7.44 1.80 6.64
N VAL A 249 7.36 0.47 6.68
CA VAL A 249 6.34 -0.29 7.41
C VAL A 249 6.99 -1.02 8.59
N THR A 250 6.40 -0.85 9.76
CA THR A 250 6.81 -1.59 10.97
C THR A 250 5.59 -2.16 11.69
N TRP A 251 5.81 -3.06 12.65
CA TRP A 251 4.74 -3.74 13.37
C TRP A 251 4.94 -3.63 14.87
N PHE A 252 3.85 -3.45 15.60
CA PHE A 252 3.91 -3.30 17.05
C PHE A 252 2.74 -3.98 17.78
N GLY A 253 2.81 -3.95 19.09
CA GLY A 253 1.78 -4.52 19.96
C GLY A 253 1.68 -6.03 19.81
N LYS A 254 0.47 -6.56 19.77
CA LYS A 254 0.20 -8.00 19.62
C LYS A 254 0.58 -8.55 18.24
N LEU A 255 0.68 -7.68 17.24
CA LEU A 255 1.03 -8.05 15.87
C LEU A 255 2.52 -7.86 15.54
N ALA A 256 3.35 -7.49 16.51
CA ALA A 256 4.80 -7.39 16.31
C ALA A 256 5.41 -8.71 15.82
N TYR A 257 6.49 -8.63 15.06
CA TYR A 257 7.15 -9.82 14.46
C TYR A 257 7.55 -10.87 15.48
N ASN A 258 8.00 -10.44 16.66
CA ASN A 258 8.41 -11.33 17.75
C ASN A 258 7.25 -11.92 18.57
N LYS A 259 6.00 -11.45 18.34
CA LYS A 259 4.81 -11.92 19.05
C LYS A 259 3.85 -12.70 18.19
N MET A 260 3.86 -12.45 16.89
CA MET A 260 2.99 -13.13 15.95
C MET A 260 3.80 -13.63 14.75
N ARG A 261 3.79 -14.94 14.56
CA ARG A 261 4.28 -15.56 13.34
C ARG A 261 3.13 -15.72 12.37
N VAL A 262 3.34 -15.26 11.15
CA VAL A 262 2.39 -15.44 10.05
C VAL A 262 2.89 -16.64 9.23
N PRO A 263 2.01 -17.60 8.90
CA PRO A 263 2.38 -18.67 7.99
C PRO A 263 2.91 -18.09 6.67
N PRO A 264 3.87 -18.74 6.02
CA PRO A 264 4.23 -18.31 4.68
C PRO A 264 3.01 -18.41 3.77
N GLU A 265 2.83 -17.40 2.95
CA GLU A 265 1.79 -17.41 1.94
C GLU A 265 2.18 -18.44 0.87
N VAL A 266 1.28 -19.36 0.60
CA VAL A 266 1.45 -20.31 -0.50
C VAL A 266 1.09 -19.56 -1.77
N LEU A 267 2.10 -19.05 -2.45
CA LEU A 267 1.91 -18.48 -3.78
C LEU A 267 1.78 -19.64 -4.76
N GLU A 268 0.72 -19.63 -5.53
CA GLU A 268 0.60 -20.57 -6.66
C GLU A 268 1.73 -20.29 -7.65
N GLU A 269 2.44 -21.33 -8.06
CA GLU A 269 3.43 -21.20 -9.11
C GLU A 269 2.71 -20.81 -10.41
N GLU A 270 3.28 -19.83 -11.11
CA GLU A 270 2.79 -19.51 -12.45
C GLU A 270 3.07 -20.70 -13.37
N VAL A 271 1.99 -21.29 -13.87
CA VAL A 271 2.04 -22.43 -14.78
C VAL A 271 1.43 -22.06 -16.13
N CYS A 272 1.74 -22.85 -17.12
CA CYS A 272 1.14 -22.72 -18.44
C CYS A 272 -0.37 -22.95 -18.37
N PRO A 273 -1.21 -22.03 -18.82
CA PRO A 273 -2.67 -22.22 -18.80
C PRO A 273 -3.16 -23.31 -19.75
N LEU A 274 -2.31 -23.77 -20.69
CA LEU A 274 -2.68 -24.78 -21.69
C LEU A 274 -2.40 -26.21 -21.18
N CYS A 275 -1.30 -26.43 -20.45
CA CYS A 275 -0.88 -27.77 -20.04
C CYS A 275 -0.55 -27.89 -18.55
N GLY A 276 -0.60 -26.79 -17.77
CA GLY A 276 -0.15 -26.80 -16.37
C GLY A 276 1.36 -26.91 -16.17
N GLY A 277 2.14 -26.92 -17.25
CA GLY A 277 3.59 -27.04 -17.20
C GLY A 277 4.27 -25.76 -16.68
N LYS A 278 5.51 -25.91 -16.22
CA LYS A 278 6.32 -24.80 -15.73
C LYS A 278 6.68 -23.81 -16.83
N LEU A 279 6.66 -22.51 -16.49
CA LEU A 279 7.11 -21.47 -17.39
C LEU A 279 8.62 -21.24 -17.27
N PHE A 280 9.30 -21.13 -18.40
CA PHE A 280 10.73 -20.84 -18.48
C PHE A 280 10.96 -19.45 -19.07
N LYS A 281 12.15 -18.88 -18.80
CA LYS A 281 12.57 -17.69 -19.54
C LYS A 281 12.78 -18.08 -21.00
N VAL A 282 12.17 -17.32 -21.91
CA VAL A 282 12.30 -17.53 -23.35
C VAL A 282 12.85 -16.29 -24.03
N VAL A 283 13.51 -16.49 -25.16
CA VAL A 283 14.05 -15.44 -26.01
C VAL A 283 13.66 -15.67 -27.45
N TRP A 284 13.55 -14.60 -28.19
CA TRP A 284 13.32 -14.62 -29.63
C TRP A 284 14.67 -14.72 -30.35
N VAL A 285 14.77 -15.63 -31.29
CA VAL A 285 15.95 -15.86 -32.16
C VAL A 285 15.56 -15.92 -33.64
N GLY A 286 14.29 -15.64 -33.96
CA GLY A 286 13.80 -15.57 -35.32
C GLY A 286 14.27 -14.29 -36.02
N GLU A 287 13.92 -14.16 -37.31
CA GLU A 287 14.22 -12.97 -38.12
C GLU A 287 13.33 -11.79 -37.67
N GLY A 288 13.91 -10.60 -37.58
CA GLY A 288 13.19 -9.38 -37.19
C GLY A 288 12.83 -9.30 -35.71
N ASP A 289 11.91 -8.39 -35.38
CA ASP A 289 11.42 -8.20 -34.03
C ASP A 289 10.50 -9.34 -33.58
N PRO A 290 10.46 -9.67 -32.28
CA PRO A 290 9.55 -10.68 -31.76
C PRO A 290 8.09 -10.29 -32.07
N PRO A 291 7.24 -11.24 -32.48
CA PRO A 291 5.85 -10.97 -32.85
C PRO A 291 4.93 -10.78 -31.63
N ILE A 292 5.32 -9.94 -30.70
CA ILE A 292 4.58 -9.59 -29.48
C ILE A 292 4.50 -8.08 -29.34
N GLN A 293 3.39 -7.59 -28.80
CA GLN A 293 3.19 -6.16 -28.55
C GLN A 293 4.05 -5.65 -27.40
N ASP A 294 4.27 -4.34 -27.33
CA ASP A 294 5.07 -3.69 -26.29
C ASP A 294 4.32 -3.49 -24.95
N GLU A 295 3.43 -4.41 -24.61
CA GLU A 295 2.61 -4.38 -23.41
C GLU A 295 2.80 -5.65 -22.56
N GLU A 296 2.52 -5.55 -21.26
CA GLU A 296 2.40 -6.74 -20.40
C GLU A 296 1.17 -7.53 -20.84
N GLY A 297 1.31 -8.84 -20.97
CA GLY A 297 0.19 -9.69 -21.39
C GLY A 297 0.57 -11.12 -21.69
N ASP A 298 -0.47 -11.86 -22.02
CA ASP A 298 -0.41 -13.26 -22.39
C ASP A 298 -0.57 -13.40 -23.91
N TYR A 299 0.28 -14.21 -24.52
CA TYR A 299 0.35 -14.38 -25.97
C TYR A 299 0.33 -15.87 -26.33
N PHE A 300 -0.41 -16.20 -27.38
CA PHE A 300 -0.49 -17.53 -27.96
C PHE A 300 -0.03 -17.46 -29.42
N LEU A 301 1.19 -17.90 -29.68
CA LEU A 301 1.85 -17.68 -30.97
C LEU A 301 2.33 -18.99 -31.58
N ASP A 302 2.69 -18.95 -32.86
CA ASP A 302 3.37 -20.06 -33.50
C ASP A 302 4.75 -20.32 -32.88
N PRO A 303 5.19 -21.58 -32.82
CA PRO A 303 6.40 -21.96 -32.07
C PRO A 303 7.71 -21.47 -32.71
N GLY A 304 7.69 -21.07 -33.97
CA GLY A 304 8.92 -20.71 -34.68
C GLY A 304 9.63 -19.50 -34.06
N GLY A 305 10.95 -19.61 -33.94
CA GLY A 305 11.81 -18.51 -33.48
C GLY A 305 11.91 -18.33 -31.97
N TRP A 306 11.21 -19.12 -31.15
CA TRP A 306 11.29 -19.06 -29.69
C TRP A 306 12.16 -20.19 -29.12
N ILE A 307 13.07 -19.86 -28.21
CA ILE A 307 13.89 -20.84 -27.49
C ILE A 307 13.89 -20.56 -25.99
N THR A 308 14.06 -21.59 -25.19
CA THR A 308 14.31 -21.41 -23.75
C THR A 308 15.70 -20.87 -23.53
N SER A 309 15.79 -19.81 -22.75
CA SER A 309 17.08 -19.28 -22.33
C SER A 309 17.65 -20.12 -21.19
N HIS A 310 18.65 -20.95 -21.49
CA HIS A 310 19.44 -21.65 -20.48
C HIS A 310 20.54 -20.72 -20.01
N GLY A 311 20.24 -19.81 -19.13
CA GLY A 311 21.28 -18.91 -18.69
C GLY A 311 21.00 -18.22 -17.38
N TRP A 312 21.91 -18.47 -16.47
CA TRP A 312 22.24 -17.69 -15.29
C TRP A 312 21.07 -17.47 -14.31
N GLY A 313 20.98 -18.39 -13.33
CA GLY A 313 20.26 -18.23 -12.06
C GLY A 313 20.94 -17.23 -11.15
#